data_1958a0bfb814501dac5c06642baeafe4
#
_entry.id   1958a0bfb814501dac5c06642baeafe4
#
_cell.length_a   1.000
_cell.length_b   1.000
_cell.length_c   1.000
_cell.angle_alpha   90.00
_cell.angle_beta   90.00
_cell.angle_gamma   90.00
#
_symmetry.space_group_name_H-M   'P 1'
#
loop_
_entity.id
_entity.type
_entity.pdbx_description
1 polymer ?
#
loop_
_entity_poly.entity_id
_entity_poly.type
_entity_poly.pdbx_seq_one_letter_code
_entity_poly.pdbx_strand_id
1 'polypeptide(L)'
;MGLGLVCLLSCDKSKIGNTIENKDYAKIRDNASSDDNAPELKLSEYLINNGFDKNGDKVLQDRELAQIESLKVVGQSITDLDVLAKMTNLKQADFSGNKISVASISAPLLTELNLSNNRLIKLDISKSPKLVSNINLTGNPKLTCVKAEAIQLTTIKNRSNNIKTDTDKEGKSKVNFTTNCR
;
A
#
# COMPACT_ATOMS: atom_id res chain seq x y z
N MET A 1 -41.06 25.53 10.29
CA MET A 1 -39.99 26.45 9.86
C MET A 1 -38.67 25.84 10.30
N GLY A 2 -37.98 25.13 9.41
CA GLY A 2 -36.72 24.48 9.68
C GLY A 2 -35.68 25.08 8.73
N LEU A 3 -34.71 25.80 9.28
CA LEU A 3 -33.60 26.35 8.51
C LEU A 3 -32.61 25.22 8.19
N GLY A 4 -32.50 24.91 6.91
CA GLY A 4 -31.43 24.07 6.40
C GLY A 4 -30.11 24.84 6.37
N LEU A 5 -29.12 24.36 7.11
CA LEU A 5 -27.75 24.88 7.05
C LEU A 5 -27.06 24.32 5.82
N VAL A 6 -26.97 25.13 4.77
CA VAL A 6 -26.15 24.82 3.58
C VAL A 6 -24.72 25.12 3.94
N CYS A 7 -23.90 24.07 4.10
CA CYS A 7 -22.46 24.20 4.28
C CYS A 7 -21.81 24.41 2.91
N LEU A 8 -21.54 25.67 2.57
CA LEU A 8 -20.72 26.06 1.40
C LEU A 8 -19.26 25.84 1.76
N LEU A 9 -18.71 24.67 1.47
CA LEU A 9 -17.28 24.46 1.47
C LEU A 9 -16.71 24.97 0.13
N SER A 10 -16.04 26.09 0.21
CA SER A 10 -15.20 26.64 -0.86
C SER A 10 -14.13 25.63 -1.22
N CYS A 11 -14.24 25.04 -2.39
CA CYS A 11 -13.22 24.16 -2.96
C CYS A 11 -12.11 25.00 -3.58
N ASP A 12 -11.04 25.23 -2.82
CA ASP A 12 -9.83 25.89 -3.32
C ASP A 12 -9.08 24.95 -4.26
N LYS A 13 -9.11 25.25 -5.56
CA LYS A 13 -8.53 24.44 -6.65
C LYS A 13 -7.01 24.56 -6.78
N SER A 14 -6.31 25.23 -5.86
CA SER A 14 -4.89 25.59 -6.06
C SER A 14 -3.85 24.66 -5.42
N LYS A 15 -4.27 23.53 -4.80
CA LYS A 15 -3.34 22.54 -4.19
C LYS A 15 -3.71 21.11 -4.54
N ILE A 16 -3.66 20.76 -5.81
CA ILE A 16 -3.65 19.36 -6.22
C ILE A 16 -2.19 18.93 -6.45
N GLY A 17 -1.43 18.85 -5.37
CA GLY A 17 -0.35 17.89 -5.31
C GLY A 17 -1.02 16.54 -5.05
N ASN A 18 -0.72 15.51 -5.86
CA ASN A 18 -1.35 14.18 -5.85
C ASN A 18 -1.03 13.35 -4.59
N THR A 19 -0.94 13.96 -3.42
CA THR A 19 -0.81 13.29 -2.14
C THR A 19 -2.15 13.39 -1.43
N ILE A 20 -2.95 12.32 -1.50
CA ILE A 20 -4.16 12.23 -0.68
C ILE A 20 -3.73 11.77 0.72
N GLU A 21 -3.38 12.75 1.55
CA GLU A 21 -3.36 12.55 2.99
C GLU A 21 -4.82 12.66 3.48
N ASN A 22 -5.39 11.54 3.85
CA ASN A 22 -6.70 11.54 4.49
C ASN A 22 -6.52 12.02 5.93
N LYS A 23 -6.78 13.31 6.18
CA LYS A 23 -6.61 13.97 7.50
C LYS A 23 -7.58 13.48 8.58
N ASP A 24 -8.61 12.72 8.22
CA ASP A 24 -9.59 12.20 9.18
C ASP A 24 -9.15 10.92 9.89
N TYR A 25 -8.01 10.33 9.52
CA TYR A 25 -7.48 9.12 10.16
C TYR A 25 -6.97 9.30 11.59
N ALA A 26 -6.66 10.53 12.01
CA ALA A 26 -6.20 10.79 13.37
C ALA A 26 -7.26 10.48 14.44
N LYS A 27 -8.55 10.57 14.10
CA LYS A 27 -9.68 10.28 15.01
C LYS A 27 -10.10 8.81 15.06
N ILE A 28 -9.70 8.00 14.05
CA ILE A 28 -10.08 6.57 13.99
C ILE A 28 -9.01 5.70 14.67
N ARG A 29 -7.80 6.23 14.91
CA ARG A 29 -6.71 5.49 15.55
C ARG A 29 -6.96 5.04 16.98
N ASP A 30 -7.80 5.74 17.72
CA ASP A 30 -8.02 5.42 19.14
C ASP A 30 -8.98 4.22 19.35
N ASN A 31 -9.59 3.69 18.28
CA ASN A 31 -10.46 2.53 18.29
C ASN A 31 -10.09 1.46 17.26
N ALA A 32 -8.87 1.44 16.75
CA ALA A 32 -8.37 0.33 15.94
C ALA A 32 -8.04 -0.87 16.85
N SER A 33 -9.06 -1.38 17.52
CA SER A 33 -9.18 -2.80 17.83
C SER A 33 -9.01 -3.51 16.49
N SER A 34 -8.15 -4.52 16.45
CA SER A 34 -8.06 -5.48 15.35
C SER A 34 -9.39 -6.22 15.27
N ASP A 35 -10.40 -5.56 14.73
CA ASP A 35 -11.69 -6.21 14.48
C ASP A 35 -11.50 -7.12 13.28
N ASP A 36 -11.20 -8.39 13.58
CA ASP A 36 -11.11 -9.44 12.57
C ASP A 36 -12.44 -9.61 11.81
N ASN A 37 -13.54 -9.05 12.31
CA ASN A 37 -14.86 -9.09 11.71
C ASN A 37 -15.16 -7.91 10.76
N ALA A 38 -14.27 -6.91 10.64
CA ALA A 38 -14.47 -5.86 9.65
C ALA A 38 -14.53 -6.46 8.23
N PRO A 39 -15.48 -6.06 7.38
CA PRO A 39 -15.61 -6.60 6.04
C PRO A 39 -14.31 -6.42 5.25
N GLU A 40 -13.91 -7.48 4.56
CA GLU A 40 -12.75 -7.44 3.66
C GLU A 40 -13.07 -6.56 2.45
N LEU A 41 -12.12 -5.74 2.04
CA LEU A 41 -12.30 -4.78 0.97
C LEU A 41 -11.18 -4.94 -0.07
N LYS A 42 -11.53 -4.88 -1.36
CA LYS A 42 -10.56 -4.78 -2.44
C LYS A 42 -10.03 -3.36 -2.57
N LEU A 43 -8.76 -3.21 -2.94
CA LEU A 43 -8.21 -1.88 -3.16
C LEU A 43 -8.98 -1.12 -4.25
N SER A 44 -9.43 -1.79 -5.30
CA SER A 44 -10.25 -1.17 -6.35
C SER A 44 -11.56 -0.59 -5.83
N GLU A 45 -12.26 -1.30 -4.96
CA GLU A 45 -13.50 -0.84 -4.33
C GLU A 45 -13.24 0.35 -3.40
N TYR A 46 -12.16 0.29 -2.62
CA TYR A 46 -11.74 1.42 -1.79
C TYR A 46 -11.51 2.67 -2.64
N LEU A 47 -10.79 2.56 -3.74
CA LEU A 47 -10.46 3.68 -4.61
C LEU A 47 -11.72 4.30 -5.25
N ILE A 48 -12.64 3.48 -5.75
CA ILE A 48 -13.92 3.96 -6.29
C ILE A 48 -14.68 4.76 -5.23
N ASN A 49 -14.81 4.22 -4.03
CA ASN A 49 -15.57 4.84 -2.94
C ASN A 49 -14.89 6.10 -2.36
N ASN A 50 -13.61 6.31 -2.63
CA ASN A 50 -12.83 7.45 -2.14
C ASN A 50 -12.46 8.46 -3.24
N GLY A 51 -13.20 8.49 -4.35
CA GLY A 51 -13.14 9.55 -5.35
C GLY A 51 -11.98 9.45 -6.35
N PHE A 52 -11.39 8.27 -6.53
CA PHE A 52 -10.41 8.01 -7.59
C PHE A 52 -11.07 7.74 -8.94
N ASP A 53 -12.30 7.26 -8.94
CA ASP A 53 -13.20 7.22 -10.11
C ASP A 53 -13.72 8.64 -10.36
N LYS A 54 -13.11 9.33 -11.30
CA LYS A 54 -13.36 10.75 -11.59
C LYS A 54 -14.62 11.00 -12.40
N ASN A 55 -15.01 10.03 -13.20
CA ASN A 55 -16.21 10.12 -14.06
C ASN A 55 -17.45 9.48 -13.42
N GLY A 56 -17.31 8.76 -12.30
CA GLY A 56 -18.40 8.18 -11.53
C GLY A 56 -19.05 6.95 -12.17
N ASP A 57 -18.38 6.30 -13.13
CA ASP A 57 -18.90 5.13 -13.84
C ASP A 57 -18.67 3.80 -13.09
N LYS A 58 -18.07 3.87 -11.89
CA LYS A 58 -17.68 2.75 -11.03
C LYS A 58 -16.63 1.81 -11.63
N VAL A 59 -15.88 2.29 -12.60
CA VAL A 59 -14.77 1.57 -13.24
C VAL A 59 -13.51 2.41 -13.17
N LEU A 60 -12.47 1.90 -12.50
CA LEU A 60 -11.16 2.56 -12.47
C LEU A 60 -10.45 2.41 -13.82
N GLN A 61 -10.33 3.52 -14.53
CA GLN A 61 -9.69 3.57 -15.83
C GLN A 61 -8.17 3.79 -15.66
N ASP A 62 -7.40 3.30 -16.63
CA ASP A 62 -5.94 3.41 -16.60
C ASP A 62 -5.47 4.87 -16.51
N ARG A 63 -6.17 5.81 -17.16
CA ARG A 63 -5.89 7.25 -17.08
C ARG A 63 -6.07 7.85 -15.69
N GLU A 64 -7.00 7.31 -14.89
CA GLU A 64 -7.27 7.76 -13.52
C GLU A 64 -6.19 7.22 -12.57
N LEU A 65 -5.85 5.95 -12.74
CA LEU A 65 -4.84 5.27 -11.94
C LEU A 65 -3.42 5.73 -12.27
N ALA A 66 -3.15 6.08 -13.53
CA ALA A 66 -1.84 6.59 -13.95
C ALA A 66 -1.51 7.97 -13.35
N GLN A 67 -2.47 8.71 -12.81
CA GLN A 67 -2.21 9.99 -12.13
C GLN A 67 -1.72 9.82 -10.69
N ILE A 68 -1.79 8.60 -10.14
CA ILE A 68 -1.44 8.34 -8.74
C ILE A 68 0.06 8.14 -8.62
N GLU A 69 0.75 9.10 -7.99
CA GLU A 69 2.18 9.01 -7.70
C GLU A 69 2.47 8.54 -6.27
N SER A 70 1.57 8.82 -5.34
CA SER A 70 1.65 8.37 -3.94
C SER A 70 0.28 7.91 -3.47
N LEU A 71 0.23 6.76 -2.79
CA LEU A 71 -1.01 6.19 -2.29
C LEU A 71 -0.85 5.71 -0.86
N LYS A 72 -1.73 6.20 0.03
CA LYS A 72 -1.77 5.81 1.43
C LYS A 72 -3.15 5.28 1.79
N VAL A 73 -3.23 3.98 2.11
CA VAL A 73 -4.46 3.26 2.48
C VAL A 73 -4.16 2.40 3.72
N VAL A 74 -4.26 3.01 4.89
CA VAL A 74 -3.85 2.43 6.17
C VAL A 74 -5.05 1.95 6.96
N GLY A 75 -5.04 0.68 7.44
CA GLY A 75 -6.06 0.17 8.35
C GLY A 75 -7.46 0.02 7.74
N GLN A 76 -7.58 -0.23 6.44
CA GLN A 76 -8.85 -0.27 5.70
C GLN A 76 -9.36 -1.66 5.40
N SER A 77 -8.80 -2.69 6.06
CA SER A 77 -9.15 -4.10 5.81
C SER A 77 -8.93 -4.56 4.36
N ILE A 78 -7.99 -3.92 3.64
CA ILE A 78 -7.65 -4.28 2.26
C ILE A 78 -7.03 -5.68 2.23
N THR A 79 -7.47 -6.49 1.27
CA THR A 79 -7.02 -7.89 1.11
C THR A 79 -6.17 -8.12 -0.12
N ASP A 80 -6.33 -7.32 -1.18
CA ASP A 80 -5.56 -7.45 -2.42
C ASP A 80 -5.02 -6.12 -2.92
N LEU A 81 -4.02 -6.17 -3.78
CA LEU A 81 -3.35 -5.03 -4.40
C LEU A 81 -3.30 -5.14 -5.94
N ASP A 82 -4.18 -5.90 -6.54
CA ASP A 82 -4.13 -6.24 -7.98
C ASP A 82 -4.18 -4.99 -8.88
N VAL A 83 -4.91 -3.97 -8.46
CA VAL A 83 -5.05 -2.72 -9.20
C VAL A 83 -3.74 -1.91 -9.31
N LEU A 84 -2.72 -2.20 -8.48
CA LEU A 84 -1.42 -1.52 -8.55
C LEU A 84 -0.72 -1.69 -9.91
N ALA A 85 -1.01 -2.78 -10.62
CA ALA A 85 -0.43 -3.02 -11.95
C ALA A 85 -0.79 -1.93 -12.98
N LYS A 86 -1.87 -1.20 -12.74
CA LYS A 86 -2.33 -0.09 -13.59
C LYS A 86 -1.80 1.29 -13.13
N MET A 87 -1.20 1.37 -11.95
CA MET A 87 -0.64 2.62 -11.40
C MET A 87 0.79 2.83 -11.87
N THR A 88 0.96 3.13 -13.15
CA THR A 88 2.27 3.18 -13.81
C THR A 88 3.20 4.27 -13.27
N ASN A 89 2.66 5.32 -12.63
CA ASN A 89 3.43 6.42 -12.05
C ASN A 89 3.59 6.36 -10.53
N LEU A 90 3.11 5.28 -9.88
CA LEU A 90 3.20 5.11 -8.43
C LEU A 90 4.65 4.99 -7.97
N LYS A 91 5.07 5.88 -7.08
CA LYS A 91 6.42 5.98 -6.50
C LYS A 91 6.46 5.55 -5.04
N GLN A 92 5.38 5.85 -4.30
CA GLN A 92 5.29 5.58 -2.87
C GLN A 92 3.94 4.93 -2.54
N ALA A 93 3.95 3.89 -1.70
CA ALA A 93 2.74 3.21 -1.27
C ALA A 93 2.80 2.83 0.21
N ASP A 94 1.75 3.18 0.96
CA ASP A 94 1.56 2.76 2.34
C ASP A 94 0.22 2.00 2.49
N PHE A 95 0.32 0.69 2.69
CA PHE A 95 -0.79 -0.22 2.95
C PHE A 95 -0.66 -0.88 4.33
N SER A 96 -0.07 -0.18 5.29
CA SER A 96 0.10 -0.73 6.64
C SER A 96 -1.23 -0.96 7.36
N GLY A 97 -1.26 -1.97 8.25
CA GLY A 97 -2.43 -2.27 9.07
C GLY A 97 -3.64 -2.82 8.31
N ASN A 98 -3.41 -3.50 7.20
CA ASN A 98 -4.46 -4.13 6.39
C ASN A 98 -4.52 -5.66 6.58
N LYS A 99 -5.29 -6.37 5.76
CA LYS A 99 -5.48 -7.82 5.83
C LYS A 99 -4.82 -8.55 4.64
N ILE A 100 -3.79 -7.97 4.03
CA ILE A 100 -3.13 -8.51 2.84
C ILE A 100 -2.36 -9.77 3.23
N SER A 101 -2.65 -10.90 2.56
CA SER A 101 -2.00 -12.19 2.83
C SER A 101 -1.04 -12.62 1.71
N VAL A 102 -1.36 -12.30 0.49
CA VAL A 102 -0.53 -12.56 -0.69
C VAL A 102 -0.52 -11.30 -1.55
N ALA A 103 0.65 -10.90 -2.03
CA ALA A 103 0.75 -9.78 -2.93
C ALA A 103 1.82 -10.00 -4.01
N SER A 104 1.50 -9.59 -5.24
CA SER A 104 2.44 -9.44 -6.34
C SER A 104 2.43 -7.97 -6.77
N ILE A 105 3.51 -7.27 -6.45
CA ILE A 105 3.60 -5.84 -6.69
C ILE A 105 4.15 -5.60 -8.10
N SER A 106 3.33 -4.98 -8.94
CA SER A 106 3.69 -4.61 -10.31
C SER A 106 3.54 -3.11 -10.49
N ALA A 107 4.52 -2.35 -10.02
CA ALA A 107 4.57 -0.89 -10.08
C ALA A 107 5.99 -0.44 -10.47
N PRO A 108 6.23 -0.14 -11.76
CA PRO A 108 7.58 -0.01 -12.31
C PRO A 108 8.38 1.17 -11.75
N LEU A 109 7.71 2.20 -11.25
CA LEU A 109 8.35 3.38 -10.66
C LEU A 109 8.37 3.37 -9.13
N LEU A 110 7.80 2.34 -8.48
CA LEU A 110 7.71 2.25 -7.03
C LEU A 110 9.12 2.17 -6.39
N THR A 111 9.38 3.05 -5.44
CA THR A 111 10.64 3.14 -4.68
C THR A 111 10.43 2.95 -3.18
N GLU A 112 9.22 3.18 -2.68
CA GLU A 112 8.88 3.07 -1.26
C GLU A 112 7.62 2.24 -1.08
N LEU A 113 7.67 1.24 -0.18
CA LEU A 113 6.56 0.36 0.10
C LEU A 113 6.47 0.05 1.60
N ASN A 114 5.34 0.39 2.20
CA ASN A 114 5.01 0.01 3.57
C ASN A 114 3.86 -1.01 3.56
N LEU A 115 4.16 -2.24 3.94
CA LEU A 115 3.21 -3.34 4.14
C LEU A 115 3.24 -3.86 5.59
N SER A 116 3.69 -3.03 6.53
CA SER A 116 3.76 -3.43 7.94
C SER A 116 2.38 -3.74 8.53
N ASN A 117 2.36 -4.63 9.52
CA ASN A 117 1.14 -5.02 10.21
C ASN A 117 0.05 -5.55 9.25
N ASN A 118 0.42 -6.50 8.42
CA ASN A 118 -0.46 -7.25 7.54
C ASN A 118 -0.43 -8.75 7.89
N ARG A 119 -1.00 -9.58 7.04
CA ARG A 119 -1.05 -11.04 7.20
C ARG A 119 -0.22 -11.77 6.15
N LEU A 120 0.84 -11.12 5.63
CA LEU A 120 1.62 -11.63 4.52
C LEU A 120 2.19 -13.01 4.79
N ILE A 121 2.00 -13.89 3.80
CA ILE A 121 2.61 -15.21 3.71
C ILE A 121 3.56 -15.23 2.50
N LYS A 122 3.16 -14.57 1.41
CA LYS A 122 3.93 -14.46 0.16
C LYS A 122 3.93 -13.03 -0.33
N LEU A 123 5.11 -12.57 -0.77
CA LEU A 123 5.29 -11.28 -1.43
C LEU A 123 6.20 -11.46 -2.65
N ASP A 124 5.76 -10.98 -3.82
CA ASP A 124 6.54 -10.93 -5.04
C ASP A 124 6.72 -9.45 -5.45
N ILE A 125 7.95 -8.96 -5.48
CA ILE A 125 8.31 -7.61 -5.92
C ILE A 125 9.09 -7.61 -7.24
N SER A 126 9.22 -8.75 -7.90
CA SER A 126 10.04 -8.91 -9.10
C SER A 126 9.64 -7.98 -10.25
N LYS A 127 8.36 -7.59 -10.31
CA LYS A 127 7.84 -6.66 -11.33
C LYS A 127 7.95 -5.17 -10.94
N SER A 128 8.64 -4.85 -9.85
CA SER A 128 8.87 -3.49 -9.37
C SER A 128 10.37 -3.20 -9.27
N PRO A 129 11.08 -3.05 -10.39
CA PRO A 129 12.55 -3.09 -10.44
C PRO A 129 13.24 -1.96 -9.66
N LYS A 130 12.55 -0.84 -9.41
CA LYS A 130 13.07 0.27 -8.60
C LYS A 130 12.88 0.08 -7.10
N LEU A 131 12.07 -0.91 -6.68
CA LEU A 131 11.82 -1.22 -5.27
C LEU A 131 12.96 -2.08 -4.72
N VAL A 132 14.03 -1.43 -4.28
CA VAL A 132 15.27 -2.04 -3.77
C VAL A 132 15.69 -1.50 -2.40
N SER A 133 14.93 -0.54 -1.88
CA SER A 133 15.12 0.09 -0.57
C SER A 133 13.78 0.62 -0.06
N ASN A 134 13.74 1.17 1.16
CA ASN A 134 12.53 1.77 1.76
C ASN A 134 11.33 0.80 1.76
N ILE A 135 11.57 -0.44 2.19
CA ILE A 135 10.56 -1.48 2.30
C ILE A 135 10.33 -1.78 3.77
N ASN A 136 9.09 -1.65 4.24
CA ASN A 136 8.72 -1.99 5.61
C ASN A 136 7.74 -3.18 5.60
N LEU A 137 8.19 -4.32 6.13
CA LEU A 137 7.43 -5.58 6.22
C LEU A 137 7.24 -6.05 7.66
N THR A 138 7.54 -5.22 8.65
CA THR A 138 7.39 -5.58 10.08
C THR A 138 5.94 -5.91 10.44
N GLY A 139 5.72 -6.80 11.41
CA GLY A 139 4.38 -7.21 11.80
C GLY A 139 3.69 -8.14 10.78
N ASN A 140 4.50 -8.92 10.03
CA ASN A 140 4.03 -10.00 9.16
C ASN A 140 4.64 -11.34 9.61
N PRO A 141 4.18 -11.93 10.72
CA PRO A 141 4.88 -13.02 11.39
C PRO A 141 5.00 -14.31 10.56
N LYS A 142 4.15 -14.47 9.53
CA LYS A 142 4.17 -15.64 8.64
C LYS A 142 5.01 -15.41 7.36
N LEU A 143 5.50 -14.19 7.12
CA LEU A 143 6.32 -13.90 5.94
C LEU A 143 7.76 -14.36 6.18
N THR A 144 8.22 -15.32 5.40
CA THR A 144 9.59 -15.85 5.48
C THR A 144 10.39 -15.62 4.19
N CYS A 145 9.70 -15.31 3.10
CA CYS A 145 10.33 -15.18 1.79
C CYS A 145 9.69 -14.05 0.98
N VAL A 146 10.55 -13.24 0.34
CA VAL A 146 10.16 -12.22 -0.65
C VAL A 146 10.85 -12.55 -1.97
N LYS A 147 10.05 -12.73 -3.03
CA LYS A 147 10.57 -12.96 -4.38
C LYS A 147 10.95 -11.62 -5.02
N ALA A 148 12.16 -11.57 -5.57
CA ALA A 148 12.71 -10.42 -6.30
C ALA A 148 13.58 -10.90 -7.47
N GLU A 149 13.83 -10.04 -8.46
CA GLU A 149 14.74 -10.35 -9.55
C GLU A 149 16.22 -10.32 -9.12
N ALA A 150 17.09 -11.03 -9.84
CA ALA A 150 18.51 -11.14 -9.52
C ALA A 150 19.20 -9.76 -9.38
N ILE A 151 18.86 -8.83 -10.26
CA ILE A 151 19.40 -7.45 -10.22
C ILE A 151 18.93 -6.68 -8.97
N GLN A 152 17.67 -6.87 -8.56
CA GLN A 152 17.15 -6.28 -7.32
C GLN A 152 17.90 -6.84 -6.11
N LEU A 153 18.11 -8.15 -6.05
CA LEU A 153 18.80 -8.82 -4.95
C LEU A 153 20.22 -8.30 -4.75
N THR A 154 20.94 -8.03 -5.82
CA THR A 154 22.27 -7.43 -5.74
C THR A 154 22.22 -6.06 -5.10
N THR A 155 21.25 -5.23 -5.49
CA THR A 155 21.07 -3.88 -4.94
C THR A 155 20.58 -3.92 -3.49
N ILE A 156 19.64 -4.80 -3.16
CA ILE A 156 19.11 -5.01 -1.81
C ILE A 156 20.25 -5.39 -0.85
N LYS A 157 21.10 -6.34 -1.22
CA LYS A 157 22.24 -6.76 -0.39
C LYS A 157 23.24 -5.64 -0.13
N ASN A 158 23.44 -4.76 -1.10
CA ASN A 158 24.39 -3.65 -1.00
C ASN A 158 23.83 -2.41 -0.30
N ARG A 159 22.50 -2.29 -0.14
CA ARG A 159 21.78 -1.12 0.40
C ARG A 159 20.84 -1.46 1.54
N SER A 160 21.15 -2.44 2.36
CA SER A 160 20.26 -3.04 3.36
C SER A 160 19.69 -2.10 4.45
N ASN A 161 20.06 -0.83 4.46
CA ASN A 161 19.81 0.05 5.60
C ASN A 161 18.36 0.53 5.78
N ASN A 162 17.49 0.38 4.77
CA ASN A 162 16.10 0.85 4.82
C ASN A 162 15.05 -0.25 4.58
N ILE A 163 15.44 -1.52 4.74
CA ILE A 163 14.50 -2.64 4.68
C ILE A 163 14.24 -3.12 6.10
N LYS A 164 12.99 -3.02 6.52
CA LYS A 164 12.53 -3.42 7.85
C LYS A 164 11.71 -4.70 7.75
N THR A 165 12.08 -5.69 8.55
CA THR A 165 11.41 -7.00 8.64
C THR A 165 11.30 -7.43 10.09
N ASP A 166 10.48 -8.43 10.37
CA ASP A 166 10.53 -9.10 11.67
C ASP A 166 11.87 -9.82 11.85
N THR A 167 12.36 -9.86 13.08
CA THR A 167 13.63 -10.48 13.44
C THR A 167 13.41 -11.67 14.35
N ASP A 168 14.38 -12.59 14.40
CA ASP A 168 14.48 -13.64 15.39
C ASP A 168 15.02 -13.11 16.73
N LYS A 169 15.27 -14.02 17.68
CA LYS A 169 15.78 -13.67 19.00
C LYS A 169 17.19 -13.08 18.98
N GLU A 170 17.94 -13.38 17.94
CA GLU A 170 19.31 -12.90 17.69
C GLU A 170 19.32 -11.59 16.90
N GLY A 171 18.14 -11.00 16.56
CA GLY A 171 18.03 -9.77 15.79
C GLY A 171 18.22 -9.93 14.28
N LYS A 172 18.29 -11.17 13.78
CA LYS A 172 18.42 -11.45 12.35
C LYS A 172 17.06 -11.44 11.66
N SER A 173 16.99 -10.90 10.43
CA SER A 173 15.77 -10.91 9.62
C SER A 173 15.24 -12.34 9.45
N LYS A 174 13.93 -12.51 9.71
CA LYS A 174 13.21 -13.75 9.40
C LYS A 174 12.85 -13.88 7.93
N VAL A 175 12.97 -12.80 7.17
CA VAL A 175 12.58 -12.73 5.76
C VAL A 175 13.81 -12.89 4.88
N ASN A 176 13.74 -13.83 3.95
CA ASN A 176 14.77 -14.05 2.94
C ASN A 176 14.30 -13.48 1.59
N PHE A 177 15.15 -12.67 0.97
CA PHE A 177 14.95 -12.15 -0.39
C PHE A 177 15.64 -13.06 -1.39
N THR A 178 14.91 -13.59 -2.36
CA THR A 178 15.41 -14.60 -3.32
C THR A 178 14.69 -14.52 -4.66
N THR A 179 15.25 -15.12 -5.69
CA THR A 179 14.58 -15.26 -7.00
C THR A 179 13.49 -16.33 -7.01
N ASN A 180 13.51 -17.25 -6.04
CA ASN A 180 12.55 -18.36 -5.97
C ASN A 180 12.15 -18.66 -4.52
N CYS A 181 10.91 -18.28 -4.17
CA CYS A 181 10.27 -18.68 -2.93
C CYS A 181 9.54 -20.03 -3.14
N ARG A 182 10.05 -21.08 -2.53
CA ARG A 182 9.43 -22.42 -2.53
C ARG A 182 8.32 -22.53 -1.50
#